data_958ba349b70ee928f449e53ff6ed0d52
#
_entry.id   958ba349b70ee928f449e53ff6ed0d52
#
_cell.length_a   1.000
_cell.length_b   1.000
_cell.length_c   1.000
_cell.angle_alpha   90.00
_cell.angle_beta   90.00
_cell.angle_gamma   90.00
#
_symmetry.space_group_name_H-M   'P 1'
#
loop_
_entity.id
_entity.type
_entity.pdbx_description
1 polymer ?
#
loop_
_entity_poly.entity_id
_entity_poly.type
_entity_poly.pdbx_seq_one_letter_code
_entity_poly.pdbx_strand_id
1 'polypeptide(L)'
;MMKEQDKKYLLDSIRAIKDFPKEGIIFRDITTLLNNKDAFAFLMDHLVEKYQNAKLDYIVGIESRGFIFGAALSARLKLPFVPIRKPGKLPSKCLQESYSLEYGSDTIEIHIDAFNNQKANVLLIDDLIATGGTAIAAVKLIEKLNAKCVEACFLLELKDLDGAKELAKLTSVYSILEV
;
A
#
# COMPACT_ATOMS: atom_id res chain seq x y z
N MET A 1 17.95 -3.45 4.88
CA MET A 1 16.97 -4.55 4.68
C MET A 1 16.61 -5.15 6.03
N MET A 2 15.36 -5.53 6.24
CA MET A 2 14.91 -6.21 7.46
C MET A 2 15.57 -7.61 7.56
N LYS A 3 16.00 -7.98 8.77
CA LYS A 3 16.62 -9.31 9.02
C LYS A 3 15.56 -10.40 8.93
N GLU A 4 15.94 -11.61 8.57
CA GLU A 4 15.01 -12.74 8.44
C GLU A 4 14.30 -13.08 9.76
N GLN A 5 14.97 -12.91 10.90
CA GLN A 5 14.35 -13.10 12.22
C GLN A 5 13.22 -12.08 12.48
N ASP A 6 13.39 -10.84 12.03
CA ASP A 6 12.42 -9.75 12.18
C ASP A 6 11.22 -9.97 11.24
N LYS A 7 11.46 -10.42 10.01
CA LYS A 7 10.41 -10.83 9.08
C LYS A 7 9.59 -11.97 9.65
N LYS A 8 10.26 -12.99 10.23
CA LYS A 8 9.59 -14.10 10.87
C LYS A 8 8.70 -13.63 12.02
N TYR A 9 9.18 -12.74 12.86
CA TYR A 9 8.41 -12.16 13.97
C TYR A 9 7.13 -11.48 13.48
N LEU A 10 7.24 -10.65 12.43
CA LEU A 10 6.07 -10.00 11.84
C LEU A 10 5.11 -11.00 11.20
N LEU A 11 5.63 -12.00 10.47
CA LEU A 11 4.80 -13.02 9.83
C LEU A 11 4.05 -13.86 10.87
N ASP A 12 4.70 -14.24 11.97
CA ASP A 12 4.10 -14.99 13.07
C ASP A 12 3.01 -14.17 13.80
N SER A 13 3.03 -12.84 13.67
CA SER A 13 2.00 -11.93 14.20
C SER A 13 0.76 -11.82 13.30
N ILE A 14 0.81 -12.35 12.08
CA ILE A 14 -0.27 -12.34 11.09
C ILE A 14 -0.95 -13.72 11.08
N ARG A 15 -2.25 -13.74 11.34
CA ARG A 15 -3.01 -14.99 11.35
C ARG A 15 -3.19 -15.54 9.93
N ALA A 16 -2.87 -16.82 9.75
CA ALA A 16 -3.14 -17.54 8.51
C ALA A 16 -4.46 -18.33 8.65
N ILE A 17 -5.42 -18.06 7.78
CA ILE A 17 -6.71 -18.76 7.72
C ILE A 17 -6.71 -19.60 6.45
N LYS A 18 -6.73 -20.92 6.62
CA LYS A 18 -6.80 -21.87 5.50
C LYS A 18 -8.19 -21.88 4.88
N ASP A 19 -8.24 -22.10 3.58
CA ASP A 19 -9.47 -22.32 2.81
C ASP A 19 -10.45 -21.13 2.89
N PHE A 20 -9.95 -19.91 2.94
CA PHE A 20 -10.75 -18.69 2.94
C PHE A 20 -10.30 -17.73 1.82
N PRO A 21 -11.23 -17.14 1.02
CA PRO A 21 -12.69 -17.39 0.97
C PRO A 21 -13.08 -18.67 0.23
N LYS A 22 -12.08 -19.39 -0.33
CA LYS A 22 -12.26 -20.65 -1.10
C LYS A 22 -11.20 -21.65 -0.69
N GLU A 23 -11.50 -22.94 -0.90
CA GLU A 23 -10.56 -24.04 -0.71
C GLU A 23 -9.23 -23.79 -1.45
N GLY A 24 -8.11 -24.10 -0.83
CA GLY A 24 -6.76 -23.92 -1.35
C GLY A 24 -6.16 -22.54 -1.13
N ILE A 25 -6.93 -21.54 -0.69
CA ILE A 25 -6.43 -20.18 -0.42
C ILE A 25 -6.05 -20.04 1.05
N ILE A 26 -4.86 -19.51 1.31
CA ILE A 26 -4.44 -19.11 2.66
C ILE A 26 -4.60 -17.59 2.79
N PHE A 27 -5.66 -17.15 3.47
CA PHE A 27 -5.88 -15.75 3.73
C PHE A 27 -4.97 -15.25 4.87
N ARG A 28 -4.31 -14.12 4.65
CA ARG A 28 -3.45 -13.46 5.65
C ARG A 28 -4.24 -12.36 6.35
N ASP A 29 -4.69 -12.65 7.56
CA ASP A 29 -5.47 -11.71 8.36
C ASP A 29 -4.54 -10.84 9.20
N ILE A 30 -4.34 -9.60 8.76
CA ILE A 30 -3.48 -8.62 9.42
C ILE A 30 -4.08 -8.07 10.72
N THR A 31 -5.34 -8.36 11.05
CA THR A 31 -5.98 -7.81 12.26
C THR A 31 -5.27 -8.24 13.53
N THR A 32 -4.66 -9.42 13.54
CA THR A 32 -3.85 -9.88 14.67
C THR A 32 -2.55 -9.10 14.83
N LEU A 33 -1.90 -8.70 13.73
CA LEU A 33 -0.76 -7.78 13.75
C LEU A 33 -1.19 -6.41 14.30
N LEU A 34 -2.31 -5.87 13.82
CA LEU A 34 -2.83 -4.56 14.26
C LEU A 34 -3.22 -4.56 15.74
N ASN A 35 -3.71 -5.68 16.26
CA ASN A 35 -4.06 -5.86 17.69
C ASN A 35 -2.84 -6.14 18.58
N ASN A 36 -1.67 -6.39 18.00
CA ASN A 36 -0.42 -6.58 18.73
C ASN A 36 0.38 -5.27 18.73
N LYS A 37 0.32 -4.53 19.84
CA LYS A 37 0.95 -3.21 19.97
C LYS A 37 2.45 -3.24 19.66
N ASP A 38 3.15 -4.31 20.06
CA ASP A 38 4.61 -4.41 19.92
C ASP A 38 4.99 -4.75 18.48
N ALA A 39 4.25 -5.67 17.83
CA ALA A 39 4.46 -6.00 16.42
C ALA A 39 4.11 -4.84 15.49
N PHE A 40 3.01 -4.12 15.76
CA PHE A 40 2.64 -2.96 14.96
C PHE A 40 3.62 -1.80 15.16
N ALA A 41 4.06 -1.52 16.40
CA ALA A 41 5.09 -0.52 16.67
C ALA A 41 6.41 -0.86 15.96
N PHE A 42 6.86 -2.11 16.05
CA PHE A 42 8.07 -2.60 15.39
C PHE A 42 8.01 -2.42 13.87
N LEU A 43 6.87 -2.77 13.24
CA LEU A 43 6.64 -2.54 11.81
C LEU A 43 6.76 -1.04 11.46
N MET A 44 6.11 -0.17 12.26
CA MET A 44 6.15 1.28 12.02
C MET A 44 7.56 1.86 12.24
N ASP A 45 8.31 1.38 13.22
CA ASP A 45 9.71 1.78 13.46
C ASP A 45 10.58 1.46 12.25
N HIS A 46 10.43 0.25 11.70
CA HIS A 46 11.15 -0.15 10.49
C HIS A 46 10.82 0.75 9.29
N LEU A 47 9.54 1.08 9.07
CA LEU A 47 9.14 1.96 7.98
C LEU A 47 9.64 3.39 8.18
N VAL A 48 9.61 3.90 9.41
CA VAL A 48 10.20 5.21 9.74
C VAL A 48 11.69 5.22 9.46
N GLU A 49 12.44 4.22 9.93
CA GLU A 49 13.88 4.11 9.67
C GLU A 49 14.19 4.10 8.16
N LYS A 50 13.40 3.37 7.37
CA LYS A 50 13.56 3.30 5.92
C LYS A 50 13.29 4.64 5.23
N TYR A 51 12.25 5.37 5.65
CA TYR A 51 11.74 6.51 4.89
C TYR A 51 12.05 7.89 5.49
N GLN A 52 12.56 8.01 6.72
CA GLN A 52 12.82 9.29 7.37
C GLN A 52 13.80 10.21 6.61
N ASN A 53 14.69 9.65 5.80
CA ASN A 53 15.64 10.40 4.97
C ASN A 53 15.27 10.37 3.48
N ALA A 54 14.16 9.76 3.11
CA ALA A 54 13.66 9.78 1.75
C ALA A 54 13.07 11.16 1.43
N LYS A 55 13.32 11.65 0.22
CA LYS A 55 12.78 12.93 -0.25
C LYS A 55 11.31 12.75 -0.66
N LEU A 56 10.44 12.53 0.32
CA LEU A 56 9.00 12.36 0.15
C LEU A 56 8.27 13.63 0.52
N ASP A 57 7.25 13.97 -0.26
CA ASP A 57 6.36 15.10 0.00
C ASP A 57 5.01 14.62 0.55
N TYR A 58 4.54 13.42 0.14
CA TYR A 58 3.25 12.85 0.53
C TYR A 58 3.33 11.34 0.71
N ILE A 59 2.45 10.83 1.58
CA ILE A 59 2.14 9.41 1.68
C ILE A 59 0.73 9.19 1.15
N VAL A 60 0.57 8.27 0.21
CA VAL A 60 -0.71 7.88 -0.39
C VAL A 60 -1.08 6.48 0.06
N GLY A 61 -2.25 6.33 0.63
CA GLY A 61 -2.78 5.02 1.05
C GLY A 61 -3.98 4.58 0.21
N ILE A 62 -4.08 3.28 -0.06
CA ILE A 62 -5.21 2.70 -0.79
C ILE A 62 -6.28 2.22 0.20
N GLU A 63 -7.56 2.54 -0.09
CA GLU A 63 -8.70 2.07 0.71
C GLU A 63 -8.81 0.55 0.66
N SER A 64 -8.96 -0.07 1.79
CA SER A 64 -9.12 0.50 3.12
C SER A 64 -7.93 0.26 4.04
N ARG A 65 -7.27 -0.91 3.94
CA ARG A 65 -6.23 -1.33 4.90
C ARG A 65 -4.93 -0.54 4.74
N GLY A 66 -4.63 -0.05 3.54
CA GLY A 66 -3.50 0.85 3.29
C GLY A 66 -3.57 2.16 4.10
N PHE A 67 -4.79 2.62 4.45
CA PHE A 67 -4.97 3.81 5.29
C PHE A 67 -4.37 3.66 6.68
N ILE A 68 -4.44 2.46 7.24
CA ILE A 68 -3.93 2.20 8.60
C ILE A 68 -2.43 2.45 8.65
N PHE A 69 -1.70 1.85 7.72
CA PHE A 69 -0.24 1.98 7.63
C PHE A 69 0.17 3.36 7.14
N GLY A 70 -0.53 3.88 6.11
CA GLY A 70 -0.25 5.18 5.52
C GLY A 70 -0.46 6.32 6.51
N ALA A 71 -1.56 6.36 7.23
CA ALA A 71 -1.84 7.39 8.22
C ALA A 71 -0.88 7.31 9.43
N ALA A 72 -0.57 6.11 9.91
CA ALA A 72 0.38 5.93 11.00
C ALA A 72 1.78 6.40 10.60
N LEU A 73 2.26 6.04 9.41
CA LEU A 73 3.57 6.44 8.90
C LEU A 73 3.64 7.95 8.62
N SER A 74 2.57 8.51 8.03
CA SER A 74 2.43 9.95 7.77
C SER A 74 2.57 10.77 9.05
N ALA A 75 1.86 10.40 10.11
CA ALA A 75 1.95 11.08 11.41
C ALA A 75 3.37 11.03 11.99
N ARG A 76 4.05 9.88 11.86
CA ARG A 76 5.41 9.69 12.40
C ARG A 76 6.49 10.41 11.61
N LEU A 77 6.36 10.48 10.29
CA LEU A 77 7.27 11.22 9.40
C LEU A 77 6.91 12.70 9.26
N LYS A 78 5.76 13.14 9.82
CA LYS A 78 5.23 14.50 9.69
C LYS A 78 5.02 14.90 8.22
N LEU A 79 4.54 13.96 7.41
CA LEU A 79 4.18 14.16 6.01
C LEU A 79 2.66 14.14 5.86
N PRO A 80 2.08 14.87 4.91
CA PRO A 80 0.64 14.79 4.61
C PRO A 80 0.25 13.41 4.08
N PHE A 81 -0.99 13.00 4.39
CA PHE A 81 -1.60 11.76 3.92
C PHE A 81 -2.67 12.04 2.87
N VAL A 82 -2.64 11.31 1.76
CA VAL A 82 -3.62 11.37 0.69
C VAL A 82 -4.31 10.02 0.52
N PRO A 83 -5.65 9.94 0.63
CA PRO A 83 -6.39 8.71 0.41
C PRO A 83 -6.71 8.48 -1.07
N ILE A 84 -6.48 7.27 -1.56
CA ILE A 84 -7.09 6.74 -2.79
C ILE A 84 -8.26 5.86 -2.36
N ARG A 85 -9.45 6.07 -2.95
CA ARG A 85 -10.68 5.44 -2.49
C ARG A 85 -11.48 4.77 -3.61
N LYS A 86 -12.45 3.97 -3.22
CA LYS A 86 -13.49 3.46 -4.13
C LYS A 86 -14.39 4.61 -4.59
N PRO A 87 -15.00 4.52 -5.79
CA PRO A 87 -15.83 5.57 -6.37
C PRO A 87 -16.95 6.04 -5.44
N GLY A 88 -17.16 7.36 -5.42
CA GLY A 88 -18.22 8.00 -4.63
C GLY A 88 -17.92 8.13 -3.12
N LYS A 89 -16.68 7.84 -2.69
CA LYS A 89 -16.26 7.99 -1.29
C LYS A 89 -15.57 9.32 -1.01
N LEU A 90 -15.15 10.03 -2.05
CA LEU A 90 -14.54 11.35 -1.94
C LEU A 90 -15.54 12.44 -2.35
N PRO A 91 -15.77 13.47 -1.52
CA PRO A 91 -16.88 14.41 -1.71
C PRO A 91 -16.62 15.54 -2.71
N SER A 92 -15.41 15.64 -3.29
CA SER A 92 -15.04 16.69 -4.24
C SER A 92 -14.73 16.10 -5.63
N LYS A 93 -14.23 16.94 -6.55
CA LYS A 93 -13.83 16.50 -7.89
C LYS A 93 -12.67 15.49 -7.82
N CYS A 94 -12.84 14.37 -8.50
CA CYS A 94 -11.87 13.28 -8.53
C CYS A 94 -11.43 12.94 -9.94
N LEU A 95 -10.21 12.40 -10.06
CA LEU A 95 -9.80 11.56 -11.17
C LEU A 95 -10.05 10.09 -10.80
N GLN A 96 -10.44 9.31 -11.80
CA GLN A 96 -10.70 7.90 -11.67
C GLN A 96 -9.77 7.08 -12.58
N GLU A 97 -9.43 5.89 -12.14
CA GLU A 97 -8.72 4.87 -12.91
C GLU A 97 -9.38 3.51 -12.69
N SER A 98 -9.69 2.84 -13.80
CA SER A 98 -10.26 1.49 -13.77
C SER A 98 -9.16 0.47 -14.05
N TYR A 99 -9.27 -0.70 -13.45
CA TYR A 99 -8.35 -1.81 -13.65
C TYR A 99 -9.11 -3.14 -13.73
N SER A 100 -8.56 -4.07 -14.49
CA SER A 100 -9.15 -5.40 -14.66
C SER A 100 -8.91 -6.27 -13.43
N LEU A 101 -9.91 -7.05 -13.07
CA LEU A 101 -9.85 -8.16 -12.14
C LEU A 101 -9.90 -9.48 -12.92
N GLU A 102 -9.69 -10.61 -12.25
CA GLU A 102 -9.94 -11.92 -12.87
C GLU A 102 -11.37 -12.04 -13.43
N TYR A 103 -12.33 -11.41 -12.72
CA TYR A 103 -13.73 -11.31 -13.15
C TYR A 103 -14.18 -9.85 -13.02
N GLY A 104 -14.34 -9.17 -14.18
CA GLY A 104 -14.82 -7.81 -14.26
C GLY A 104 -13.73 -6.75 -14.15
N SER A 105 -14.14 -5.55 -13.74
CA SER A 105 -13.25 -4.41 -13.50
C SER A 105 -13.62 -3.72 -12.20
N ASP A 106 -12.66 -3.04 -11.59
CA ASP A 106 -12.87 -2.20 -10.43
C ASP A 106 -12.26 -0.82 -10.70
N THR A 107 -12.64 0.17 -9.92
CA THR A 107 -12.25 1.57 -10.11
C THR A 107 -11.81 2.15 -8.78
N ILE A 108 -10.81 3.03 -8.82
CA ILE A 108 -10.37 3.85 -7.69
C ILE A 108 -10.30 5.30 -8.10
N GLU A 109 -10.36 6.20 -7.12
CA GLU A 109 -10.36 7.63 -7.33
C GLU A 109 -9.47 8.38 -6.35
N ILE A 110 -8.99 9.55 -6.78
CA ILE A 110 -8.21 10.49 -5.98
C ILE A 110 -8.73 11.92 -6.26
N HIS A 111 -8.69 12.80 -5.27
CA HIS A 111 -9.03 14.21 -5.48
C HIS A 111 -8.08 14.86 -6.47
N ILE A 112 -8.61 15.73 -7.37
CA ILE A 112 -7.78 16.42 -8.38
C ILE A 112 -6.77 17.38 -7.78
N ASP A 113 -7.00 17.87 -6.57
CA ASP A 113 -6.14 18.78 -5.82
C ASP A 113 -5.30 18.10 -4.73
N ALA A 114 -5.20 16.77 -4.77
CA ALA A 114 -4.53 15.95 -3.77
C ALA A 114 -3.08 16.38 -3.45
N PHE A 115 -2.37 16.91 -4.43
CA PHE A 115 -0.98 17.38 -4.29
C PHE A 115 -0.85 18.90 -4.48
N ASN A 116 -1.92 19.67 -4.19
CA ASN A 116 -1.96 21.14 -4.32
C ASN A 116 -1.53 21.64 -5.71
N ASN A 117 -1.79 20.86 -6.77
CA ASN A 117 -1.38 21.11 -8.15
C ASN A 117 0.14 21.31 -8.33
N GLN A 118 0.95 20.71 -7.48
CA GLN A 118 2.42 20.79 -7.52
C GLN A 118 3.04 19.45 -7.87
N LYS A 119 4.27 19.48 -8.38
CA LYS A 119 5.08 18.26 -8.49
C LYS A 119 5.42 17.76 -7.11
N ALA A 120 5.27 16.45 -6.89
CA ALA A 120 5.49 15.84 -5.59
C ALA A 120 6.12 14.45 -5.74
N ASN A 121 6.95 14.07 -4.78
CA ASN A 121 7.46 12.72 -4.60
C ASN A 121 6.58 11.98 -3.59
N VAL A 122 6.03 10.86 -4.00
CA VAL A 122 4.99 10.16 -3.26
C VAL A 122 5.44 8.74 -2.90
N LEU A 123 5.19 8.33 -1.68
CA LEU A 123 5.20 6.93 -1.27
C LEU A 123 3.76 6.39 -1.33
N LEU A 124 3.54 5.38 -2.16
CA LEU A 124 2.29 4.61 -2.15
C LEU A 124 2.40 3.49 -1.11
N ILE A 125 1.36 3.28 -0.31
CA ILE A 125 1.35 2.21 0.70
C ILE A 125 0.02 1.45 0.72
N ASP A 126 0.12 0.12 0.80
CA ASP A 126 -1.01 -0.77 1.05
C ASP A 126 -0.55 -1.97 1.91
N ASP A 127 -1.51 -2.75 2.37
CA ASP A 127 -1.20 -3.93 3.18
C ASP A 127 -0.74 -5.12 2.34
N LEU A 128 -1.25 -5.28 1.12
CA LEU A 128 -0.98 -6.46 0.29
C LEU A 128 -0.90 -6.11 -1.19
N ILE A 129 0.06 -6.74 -1.87
CA ILE A 129 0.08 -6.80 -3.33
C ILE A 129 -0.16 -8.25 -3.80
N ALA A 130 -1.20 -8.44 -4.63
CA ALA A 130 -1.55 -9.70 -5.27
C ALA A 130 -1.22 -9.64 -6.77
N THR A 131 -2.19 -9.40 -7.63
CA THR A 131 -2.00 -9.24 -9.09
C THR A 131 -1.45 -7.86 -9.49
N GLY A 132 -1.44 -6.90 -8.55
CA GLY A 132 -0.93 -5.54 -8.77
C GLY A 132 -1.90 -4.56 -9.43
N GLY A 133 -3.08 -4.99 -9.88
CA GLY A 133 -4.02 -4.15 -10.64
C GLY A 133 -4.37 -2.85 -9.92
N THR A 134 -4.75 -2.92 -8.65
CA THR A 134 -5.09 -1.74 -7.83
C THR A 134 -3.89 -0.79 -7.65
N ALA A 135 -2.70 -1.34 -7.36
CA ALA A 135 -1.50 -0.55 -7.16
C ALA A 135 -1.03 0.13 -8.46
N ILE A 136 -1.11 -0.56 -9.60
CA ILE A 136 -0.83 0.02 -10.92
C ILE A 136 -1.79 1.17 -11.23
N ALA A 137 -3.09 1.00 -10.97
CA ALA A 137 -4.09 2.06 -11.14
C ALA A 137 -3.80 3.26 -10.22
N ALA A 138 -3.38 3.00 -8.97
CA ALA A 138 -3.01 4.05 -8.03
C ALA A 138 -1.78 4.84 -8.50
N VAL A 139 -0.73 4.19 -9.01
CA VAL A 139 0.44 4.87 -9.57
C VAL A 139 0.04 5.73 -10.77
N LYS A 140 -0.80 5.24 -11.67
CA LYS A 140 -1.31 6.04 -12.80
C LYS A 140 -2.09 7.28 -12.36
N LEU A 141 -2.91 7.19 -11.30
CA LEU A 141 -3.62 8.34 -10.75
C LEU A 141 -2.65 9.39 -10.20
N ILE A 142 -1.61 8.96 -9.48
CA ILE A 142 -0.56 9.84 -8.95
C ILE A 142 0.14 10.57 -10.10
N GLU A 143 0.51 9.87 -11.16
CA GLU A 143 1.19 10.44 -12.33
C GLU A 143 0.30 11.42 -13.11
N LYS A 144 -1.00 11.12 -13.26
CA LYS A 144 -1.97 12.04 -13.88
C LYS A 144 -2.08 13.37 -13.15
N LEU A 145 -1.72 13.44 -11.87
CA LEU A 145 -1.66 14.67 -11.07
C LEU A 145 -0.27 15.32 -11.03
N ASN A 146 0.62 14.98 -11.96
CA ASN A 146 1.99 15.49 -12.07
C ASN A 146 2.88 15.17 -10.84
N ALA A 147 2.50 14.18 -10.03
CA ALA A 147 3.31 13.64 -8.96
C ALA A 147 4.05 12.38 -9.43
N LYS A 148 5.12 12.02 -8.73
CA LYS A 148 5.92 10.82 -8.99
C LYS A 148 5.76 9.84 -7.84
N CYS A 149 5.27 8.65 -8.10
CA CYS A 149 5.39 7.54 -7.17
C CYS A 149 6.86 7.09 -7.16
N VAL A 150 7.59 7.34 -6.09
CA VAL A 150 9.01 7.00 -6.00
C VAL A 150 9.21 5.57 -5.52
N GLU A 151 8.31 5.07 -4.69
CA GLU A 151 8.25 3.68 -4.27
C GLU A 151 6.81 3.31 -3.88
N ALA A 152 6.43 2.06 -4.14
CA ALA A 152 5.22 1.45 -3.62
C ALA A 152 5.61 0.42 -2.56
N CYS A 153 5.04 0.57 -1.35
CA CYS A 153 5.38 -0.22 -0.17
C CYS A 153 4.20 -1.11 0.24
N PHE A 154 4.47 -2.39 0.46
CA PHE A 154 3.48 -3.38 0.88
C PHE A 154 3.97 -4.14 2.11
N LEU A 155 3.04 -4.44 3.03
CA LEU A 155 3.34 -5.34 4.13
C LEU A 155 3.54 -6.78 3.61
N LEU A 156 2.65 -7.22 2.71
CA LEU A 156 2.63 -8.58 2.16
C LEU A 156 2.70 -8.57 0.63
N GLU A 157 3.49 -9.46 0.08
CA GLU A 157 3.51 -9.79 -1.35
C GLU A 157 3.12 -11.25 -1.56
N LEU A 158 2.11 -11.50 -2.40
CA LEU A 158 1.76 -12.83 -2.88
C LEU A 158 2.60 -13.13 -4.12
N LYS A 159 3.71 -13.84 -3.93
CA LYS A 159 4.73 -14.04 -4.99
C LYS A 159 4.19 -14.77 -6.22
N ASP A 160 3.27 -15.71 -6.01
CA ASP A 160 2.71 -16.54 -7.09
C ASP A 160 1.86 -15.74 -8.09
N LEU A 161 1.52 -14.48 -7.79
CA LEU A 161 0.64 -13.64 -8.60
C LEU A 161 1.37 -12.55 -9.40
N ASP A 162 2.70 -12.49 -9.33
CA ASP A 162 3.58 -11.59 -10.11
C ASP A 162 3.24 -10.09 -10.05
N GLY A 163 2.35 -9.65 -9.17
CA GLY A 163 1.89 -8.25 -9.13
C GLY A 163 3.00 -7.24 -8.83
N ALA A 164 3.95 -7.59 -7.96
CA ALA A 164 5.11 -6.74 -7.68
C ALA A 164 6.00 -6.58 -8.91
N LYS A 165 6.18 -7.63 -9.70
CA LYS A 165 6.92 -7.60 -10.97
C LYS A 165 6.27 -6.66 -12.00
N GLU A 166 4.93 -6.74 -12.13
CA GLU A 166 4.20 -5.86 -13.05
C GLU A 166 4.28 -4.40 -12.60
N LEU A 167 4.13 -4.15 -11.30
CA LEU A 167 4.24 -2.80 -10.74
C LEU A 167 5.66 -2.24 -10.85
N ALA A 168 6.69 -3.08 -10.73
CA ALA A 168 8.10 -2.68 -10.85
C ALA A 168 8.48 -2.09 -12.23
N LYS A 169 7.63 -2.26 -13.25
CA LYS A 169 7.79 -1.60 -14.56
C LYS A 169 7.49 -0.10 -14.49
N LEU A 170 6.79 0.37 -13.46
CA LEU A 170 6.35 1.76 -13.30
C LEU A 170 7.07 2.48 -12.16
N THR A 171 7.32 1.81 -11.05
CA THR A 171 7.92 2.40 -9.84
C THR A 171 8.73 1.36 -9.08
N SER A 172 9.61 1.80 -8.17
CA SER A 172 10.24 0.89 -7.21
C SER A 172 9.19 0.22 -6.33
N VAL A 173 9.40 -1.07 -6.03
CA VAL A 173 8.51 -1.84 -5.14
C VAL A 173 9.31 -2.33 -3.94
N TYR A 174 8.75 -2.18 -2.76
CA TYR A 174 9.28 -2.71 -1.52
C TYR A 174 8.20 -3.51 -0.79
N SER A 175 8.42 -4.80 -0.69
CA SER A 175 7.58 -5.71 0.08
C SER A 175 8.33 -6.14 1.35
N ILE A 176 7.67 -6.00 2.51
CA ILE A 176 8.29 -6.33 3.81
C ILE A 176 8.34 -7.84 3.98
N LEU A 177 7.23 -8.51 3.67
CA LEU A 177 7.07 -9.96 3.76
C LEU A 177 6.66 -10.52 2.39
N GLU A 178 7.27 -11.61 2.01
CA GLU A 178 6.95 -12.39 0.81
C GLU A 178 6.33 -13.72 1.24
N VAL A 179 5.16 -14.06 0.71
CA VAL A 179 4.40 -15.27 1.07
C VAL A 179 3.82 -15.95 -0.16
#